data_cadefe9a8b294d52d3ae5108e382b22c
#
_entry.id   cadefe9a8b294d52d3ae5108e382b22c
#
_cell.length_a   1.000
_cell.length_b   1.000
_cell.length_c   1.000
_cell.angle_alpha   90.00
_cell.angle_beta   90.00
_cell.angle_gamma   90.00
#
_symmetry.space_group_name_H-M   'P 1'
#
loop_
_entity.id
_entity.type
_entity.pdbx_description
1 polymer ?
#
loop_
_entity_poly.entity_id
_entity_poly.type
_entity_poly.pdbx_seq_one_letter_code
_entity_poly.pdbx_strand_id
1 'polypeptide(L)'
;MTVPEPRDTEVAVSAEASLRTAAPAETVLSRAYRALSVGIVSVVVLIAFEATAVGTAMPVAARELDGVSLYAFAFSGYFTTSLFGMVFSGQWSDRRGPLAPLTCGIASFALGLVLSGTAGAMWLFILGRAVQGLGGGLVVVALYVVVGRAYPERLRPAIMAAFAAGWVVPSVVGPLASGAVTEHLGWRWVFVGIPVLVVLPLALALPQIRSRAAGPVGGADAPASFDGRRIRLALAVSLGAGLLQYAAQDLRWVSLLPGAVGVALLVPAVLGLLPRGTYRAARGLPSVVLLRGVAAGSFVAAESFVPLMLVTQRGLSPTLAPGRAGSRTGNV
;
A
#
# COMPACT_ATOMS: atom_id res chain seq x y z
N MET A 1 61.67 32.09 -3.56
CA MET A 1 61.40 30.68 -3.28
C MET A 1 60.94 30.63 -1.83
N THR A 2 59.65 30.75 -1.59
CA THR A 2 59.01 30.80 -0.25
C THR A 2 58.78 29.36 0.26
N VAL A 3 59.44 29.00 1.33
CA VAL A 3 59.23 27.73 2.03
C VAL A 3 57.85 27.80 2.69
N PRO A 4 56.95 26.83 2.48
CA PRO A 4 55.65 26.84 3.14
C PRO A 4 55.79 26.71 4.65
N GLU A 5 54.98 27.47 5.40
CA GLU A 5 54.98 27.51 6.83
C GLU A 5 54.56 26.12 7.44
N PRO A 6 55.15 25.66 8.55
CA PRO A 6 54.86 24.34 9.14
C PRO A 6 53.39 24.09 9.48
N ARG A 7 52.59 25.13 9.70
CA ARG A 7 51.16 25.08 10.00
C ARG A 7 50.29 24.52 8.85
N ASP A 8 50.66 24.84 7.60
CA ASP A 8 49.88 24.42 6.43
C ASP A 8 50.07 22.93 6.16
N THR A 9 51.24 22.38 6.48
CA THR A 9 51.50 20.93 6.37
C THR A 9 50.80 20.11 7.46
N GLU A 10 50.69 20.59 8.69
CA GLU A 10 49.96 19.92 9.77
C GLU A 10 48.43 19.91 9.49
N VAL A 11 47.86 20.99 8.98
CA VAL A 11 46.46 21.08 8.62
C VAL A 11 46.15 20.15 7.41
N ALA A 12 47.04 20.08 6.41
CA ALA A 12 46.89 19.16 5.30
C ALA A 12 46.98 17.68 5.72
N VAL A 13 47.93 17.34 6.56
CA VAL A 13 48.05 15.94 7.09
C VAL A 13 46.88 15.57 8.00
N SER A 14 46.37 16.50 8.79
CA SER A 14 45.19 16.29 9.62
C SER A 14 43.92 16.12 8.76
N ALA A 15 43.78 16.89 7.69
CA ALA A 15 42.67 16.77 6.73
C ALA A 15 42.73 15.44 5.95
N GLU A 16 43.93 15.02 5.48
CA GLU A 16 44.11 13.71 4.84
C GLU A 16 43.90 12.53 5.79
N ALA A 17 44.32 12.65 7.04
CA ALA A 17 44.05 11.63 8.05
C ALA A 17 42.54 11.53 8.35
N SER A 18 41.83 12.64 8.41
CA SER A 18 40.36 12.70 8.57
C SER A 18 39.63 12.09 7.38
N LEU A 19 40.12 12.28 6.16
CA LEU A 19 39.57 11.67 4.94
C LEU A 19 39.84 10.16 4.85
N ARG A 20 40.97 9.69 5.40
CA ARG A 20 41.30 8.24 5.45
C ARG A 20 40.54 7.48 6.54
N THR A 21 40.11 8.15 7.58
CA THR A 21 39.31 7.56 8.68
C THR A 21 37.80 7.68 8.48
N ALA A 22 37.33 8.29 7.40
CA ALA A 22 35.92 8.29 7.05
C ALA A 22 35.48 6.85 6.78
N ALA A 23 34.87 6.20 7.77
CA ALA A 23 34.22 4.91 7.58
C ALA A 23 33.30 4.97 6.36
N PRO A 24 33.28 3.93 5.49
CA PRO A 24 32.45 3.96 4.29
C PRO A 24 31.02 4.33 4.66
N ALA A 25 30.47 5.33 3.98
CA ALA A 25 29.15 5.87 4.29
C ALA A 25 28.14 4.72 4.28
N GLU A 26 27.53 4.47 5.44
CA GLU A 26 26.49 3.43 5.54
C GLU A 26 25.39 3.69 4.53
N THR A 27 25.00 2.65 3.83
CA THR A 27 23.91 2.66 2.85
C THR A 27 22.78 1.73 3.30
N VAL A 28 21.61 1.83 2.70
CA VAL A 28 20.48 0.91 2.96
C VAL A 28 20.80 -0.56 2.64
N LEU A 29 21.84 -0.83 1.84
CA LEU A 29 22.34 -2.17 1.51
C LEU A 29 23.60 -2.57 2.29
N SER A 30 24.10 -1.73 3.21
CA SER A 30 25.19 -2.11 4.11
C SER A 30 24.82 -3.34 4.95
N ARG A 31 25.83 -4.06 5.45
CA ARG A 31 25.61 -5.27 6.28
C ARG A 31 24.63 -5.03 7.42
N ALA A 32 24.65 -3.82 8.00
CA ALA A 32 23.78 -3.45 9.10
C ALA A 32 22.29 -3.40 8.72
N TYR A 33 21.94 -2.99 7.49
CA TYR A 33 20.56 -2.73 7.08
C TYR A 33 20.06 -3.67 5.98
N ARG A 34 20.94 -4.41 5.29
CA ARG A 34 20.59 -5.22 4.11
C ARG A 34 19.41 -6.17 4.33
N ALA A 35 19.45 -6.96 5.41
CA ALA A 35 18.38 -7.92 5.68
C ALA A 35 17.03 -7.22 5.95
N LEU A 36 17.06 -6.10 6.68
CA LEU A 36 15.88 -5.29 6.93
C LEU A 36 15.36 -4.66 5.63
N SER A 37 16.24 -4.01 4.86
CA SER A 37 15.87 -3.33 3.60
C SER A 37 15.30 -4.30 2.57
N VAL A 38 15.98 -5.43 2.34
CA VAL A 38 15.50 -6.46 1.42
C VAL A 38 14.15 -7.01 1.90
N GLY A 39 14.02 -7.35 3.19
CA GLY A 39 12.79 -7.91 3.71
C GLY A 39 11.59 -6.97 3.58
N ILE A 40 11.72 -5.70 4.02
CA ILE A 40 10.60 -4.75 3.96
C ILE A 40 10.28 -4.32 2.53
N VAL A 41 11.28 -4.12 1.67
CA VAL A 41 11.04 -3.79 0.25
C VAL A 41 10.37 -4.96 -0.47
N SER A 42 10.77 -6.21 -0.19
CA SER A 42 10.10 -7.39 -0.76
C SER A 42 8.62 -7.50 -0.33
N VAL A 43 8.30 -7.16 0.93
CA VAL A 43 6.89 -7.10 1.37
C VAL A 43 6.12 -6.04 0.56
N VAL A 44 6.70 -4.85 0.35
CA VAL A 44 6.08 -3.79 -0.48
C VAL A 44 5.89 -4.27 -1.92
N VAL A 45 6.89 -4.89 -2.52
CA VAL A 45 6.83 -5.44 -3.89
C VAL A 45 5.73 -6.47 -4.02
N LEU A 46 5.55 -7.36 -3.03
CA LEU A 46 4.51 -8.38 -3.06
C LEU A 46 3.09 -7.80 -2.91
N ILE A 47 2.93 -6.77 -2.06
CA ILE A 47 1.66 -6.04 -1.95
C ILE A 47 1.35 -5.31 -3.27
N ALA A 48 2.36 -4.67 -3.87
CA ALA A 48 2.21 -3.99 -5.15
C ALA A 48 1.91 -4.97 -6.30
N PHE A 49 2.56 -6.13 -6.30
CA PHE A 49 2.28 -7.21 -7.26
C PHE A 49 0.83 -7.68 -7.14
N GLU A 50 0.37 -7.96 -5.92
CA GLU A 50 -1.02 -8.35 -5.69
C GLU A 50 -2.00 -7.30 -6.19
N ALA A 51 -1.78 -6.03 -5.84
CA ALA A 51 -2.67 -4.93 -6.23
C ALA A 51 -2.85 -4.85 -7.77
N THR A 52 -1.79 -5.09 -8.53
CA THR A 52 -1.83 -5.09 -10.01
C THR A 52 -2.33 -6.42 -10.60
N ALA A 53 -1.97 -7.54 -9.97
CA ALA A 53 -2.35 -8.88 -10.39
C ALA A 53 -3.88 -9.12 -10.28
N VAL A 54 -4.49 -8.60 -9.23
CA VAL A 54 -5.94 -8.71 -9.00
C VAL A 54 -6.73 -8.10 -10.15
N GLY A 55 -6.31 -6.96 -10.70
CA GLY A 55 -6.97 -6.32 -11.83
C GLY A 55 -7.14 -7.25 -13.04
N THR A 56 -6.18 -8.15 -13.28
CA THR A 56 -6.19 -9.13 -14.37
C THR A 56 -7.01 -10.38 -14.04
N ALA A 57 -6.91 -10.90 -12.82
CA ALA A 57 -7.59 -12.13 -12.40
C ALA A 57 -9.09 -11.92 -12.07
N MET A 58 -9.45 -10.72 -11.60
CA MET A 58 -10.78 -10.39 -11.10
C MET A 58 -11.93 -10.58 -12.09
N PRO A 59 -11.81 -10.20 -13.39
CA PRO A 59 -12.90 -10.41 -14.35
C PRO A 59 -13.24 -11.90 -14.56
N VAL A 60 -12.23 -12.77 -14.50
CA VAL A 60 -12.42 -14.22 -14.61
C VAL A 60 -13.09 -14.76 -13.35
N ALA A 61 -12.59 -14.37 -12.17
CA ALA A 61 -13.19 -14.74 -10.89
C ALA A 61 -14.65 -14.33 -10.79
N ALA A 62 -14.99 -13.09 -11.17
CA ALA A 62 -16.36 -12.59 -11.10
C ALA A 62 -17.31 -13.34 -12.03
N ARG A 63 -16.84 -13.80 -13.19
CA ARG A 63 -17.64 -14.64 -14.10
C ARG A 63 -17.85 -16.04 -13.54
N GLU A 64 -16.80 -16.71 -13.05
CA GLU A 64 -16.91 -18.05 -12.49
C GLU A 64 -17.75 -18.12 -11.19
N LEU A 65 -17.80 -17.01 -10.45
CA LEU A 65 -18.56 -16.91 -9.19
C LEU A 65 -19.97 -16.31 -9.40
N ASP A 66 -20.43 -16.15 -10.65
CA ASP A 66 -21.69 -15.51 -11.02
C ASP A 66 -21.93 -14.15 -10.35
N GLY A 67 -20.83 -13.40 -10.14
CA GLY A 67 -20.79 -12.19 -9.32
C GLY A 67 -20.42 -10.90 -10.09
N VAL A 68 -20.63 -10.84 -11.39
CA VAL A 68 -20.28 -9.67 -12.22
C VAL A 68 -20.94 -8.39 -11.72
N SER A 69 -22.19 -8.46 -11.24
CA SER A 69 -22.89 -7.33 -10.61
C SER A 69 -22.22 -6.81 -9.34
N LEU A 70 -21.47 -7.64 -8.65
CA LEU A 70 -20.75 -7.33 -7.41
C LEU A 70 -19.26 -6.98 -7.64
N TYR A 71 -18.82 -6.90 -8.90
CA TYR A 71 -17.43 -6.67 -9.27
C TYR A 71 -16.82 -5.42 -8.63
N ALA A 72 -17.51 -4.29 -8.75
CA ALA A 72 -17.06 -3.04 -8.14
C ALA A 72 -16.95 -3.14 -6.62
N PHE A 73 -17.86 -3.88 -5.97
CA PHE A 73 -17.87 -4.07 -4.52
C PHE A 73 -16.67 -4.90 -4.04
N ALA A 74 -16.21 -5.86 -4.82
CA ALA A 74 -15.01 -6.65 -4.50
C ALA A 74 -13.72 -5.80 -4.56
N PHE A 75 -13.59 -4.85 -5.48
CA PHE A 75 -12.49 -3.88 -5.48
C PHE A 75 -12.57 -2.93 -4.30
N SER A 76 -13.73 -2.34 -4.13
CA SER A 76 -13.94 -1.30 -3.14
C SER A 76 -13.87 -1.81 -1.70
N GLY A 77 -14.28 -3.05 -1.46
CA GLY A 77 -14.16 -3.69 -0.15
C GLY A 77 -12.74 -3.69 0.39
N TYR A 78 -11.75 -3.94 -0.48
CA TYR A 78 -10.33 -3.85 -0.13
C TYR A 78 -9.92 -2.42 0.30
N PHE A 79 -10.20 -1.41 -0.52
CA PHE A 79 -9.79 -0.03 -0.23
C PHE A 79 -10.50 0.53 1.00
N THR A 80 -11.76 0.22 1.16
CA THR A 80 -12.60 0.66 2.29
C THR A 80 -12.04 0.17 3.62
N THR A 81 -11.76 -1.12 3.74
CA THR A 81 -11.21 -1.72 4.96
C THR A 81 -9.74 -1.37 5.16
N SER A 82 -8.97 -1.17 4.08
CA SER A 82 -7.59 -0.72 4.14
C SER A 82 -7.45 0.65 4.79
N LEU A 83 -8.34 1.59 4.49
CA LEU A 83 -8.36 2.91 5.14
C LEU A 83 -8.54 2.79 6.66
N PHE A 84 -9.47 1.95 7.12
CA PHE A 84 -9.64 1.68 8.55
C PHE A 84 -8.37 1.05 9.13
N GLY A 85 -7.79 0.05 8.44
CA GLY A 85 -6.54 -0.59 8.82
C GLY A 85 -5.37 0.40 8.98
N MET A 86 -5.25 1.37 8.08
CA MET A 86 -4.21 2.41 8.15
C MET A 86 -4.34 3.26 9.41
N VAL A 87 -5.53 3.76 9.73
CA VAL A 87 -5.76 4.59 10.92
C VAL A 87 -5.53 3.79 12.20
N PHE A 88 -6.02 2.55 12.24
CA PHE A 88 -5.85 1.66 13.38
C PHE A 88 -4.38 1.29 13.60
N SER A 89 -3.62 1.00 12.52
CA SER A 89 -2.20 0.67 12.55
C SER A 89 -1.36 1.82 13.14
N GLY A 90 -1.65 3.06 12.77
CA GLY A 90 -0.96 4.23 13.31
C GLY A 90 -1.08 4.28 14.84
N GLN A 91 -2.30 4.26 15.35
CA GLN A 91 -2.54 4.30 16.79
C GLN A 91 -2.00 3.08 17.55
N TRP A 92 -2.08 1.90 16.94
CA TRP A 92 -1.51 0.69 17.53
C TRP A 92 0.01 0.75 17.58
N SER A 93 0.64 1.23 16.51
CA SER A 93 2.10 1.43 16.44
C SER A 93 2.61 2.44 17.45
N ASP A 94 1.85 3.51 17.70
CA ASP A 94 2.19 4.53 18.71
C ASP A 94 2.20 3.95 20.12
N ARG A 95 1.30 3.01 20.42
CA ARG A 95 1.16 2.42 21.75
C ARG A 95 2.10 1.26 22.03
N ARG A 96 2.22 0.32 21.10
CA ARG A 96 2.92 -0.96 21.30
C ARG A 96 4.06 -1.20 20.33
N GLY A 97 4.35 -0.21 19.47
CA GLY A 97 5.33 -0.38 18.41
C GLY A 97 4.74 -1.01 17.16
N PRO A 98 5.47 -0.95 16.03
CA PRO A 98 4.99 -1.38 14.73
C PRO A 98 4.96 -2.90 14.54
N LEU A 99 5.60 -3.68 15.42
CA LEU A 99 5.74 -5.13 15.24
C LEU A 99 4.39 -5.85 15.26
N ALA A 100 3.53 -5.53 16.24
CA ALA A 100 2.23 -6.17 16.39
C ALA A 100 1.28 -5.85 15.21
N PRO A 101 1.05 -4.58 14.83
CA PRO A 101 0.22 -4.27 13.65
C PRO A 101 0.81 -4.83 12.36
N LEU A 102 2.14 -4.90 12.20
CA LEU A 102 2.77 -5.50 11.04
C LEU A 102 2.49 -7.00 10.94
N THR A 103 2.72 -7.76 12.01
CA THR A 103 2.51 -9.21 12.02
C THR A 103 1.03 -9.58 11.88
N CYS A 104 0.15 -8.90 12.61
CA CYS A 104 -1.30 -9.09 12.46
C CYS A 104 -1.78 -8.68 11.07
N GLY A 105 -1.22 -7.61 10.51
CA GLY A 105 -1.53 -7.14 9.16
C GLY A 105 -1.16 -8.16 8.10
N ILE A 106 0.04 -8.73 8.17
CA ILE A 106 0.48 -9.78 7.22
C ILE A 106 -0.37 -11.04 7.36
N ALA A 107 -0.69 -11.46 8.59
CA ALA A 107 -1.56 -12.60 8.83
C ALA A 107 -2.98 -12.37 8.27
N SER A 108 -3.56 -11.19 8.51
CA SER A 108 -4.86 -10.79 7.95
C SER A 108 -4.84 -10.72 6.43
N PHE A 109 -3.77 -10.13 5.85
CA PHE A 109 -3.59 -10.05 4.40
C PHE A 109 -3.52 -11.44 3.76
N ALA A 110 -2.71 -12.34 4.32
CA ALA A 110 -2.59 -13.71 3.85
C ALA A 110 -3.90 -14.49 4.00
N LEU A 111 -4.59 -14.35 5.14
CA LEU A 111 -5.91 -14.98 5.37
C LEU A 111 -6.93 -14.48 4.33
N GLY A 112 -6.97 -13.18 4.07
CA GLY A 112 -7.86 -12.61 3.06
C GLY A 112 -7.58 -13.14 1.66
N LEU A 113 -6.31 -13.31 1.29
CA LEU A 113 -5.91 -13.93 0.03
C LEU A 113 -6.35 -15.39 -0.07
N VAL A 114 -6.16 -16.18 0.97
CA VAL A 114 -6.62 -17.58 1.02
C VAL A 114 -8.14 -17.65 0.90
N LEU A 115 -8.88 -16.83 1.67
CA LEU A 115 -10.35 -16.76 1.58
C LEU A 115 -10.81 -16.38 0.16
N SER A 116 -10.18 -15.40 -0.47
CA SER A 116 -10.52 -15.01 -1.85
C SER A 116 -10.19 -16.12 -2.85
N GLY A 117 -9.02 -16.74 -2.74
CA GLY A 117 -8.57 -17.78 -3.67
C GLY A 117 -9.34 -19.10 -3.54
N THR A 118 -9.89 -19.39 -2.36
CA THR A 118 -10.73 -20.59 -2.10
C THR A 118 -12.23 -20.32 -2.20
N ALA A 119 -12.63 -19.10 -2.58
CA ALA A 119 -14.03 -18.71 -2.62
C ALA A 119 -14.83 -19.56 -3.63
N GLY A 120 -15.95 -20.11 -3.16
CA GLY A 120 -16.96 -20.77 -3.99
C GLY A 120 -18.15 -19.86 -4.33
N ALA A 121 -18.21 -18.65 -3.76
CA ALA A 121 -19.24 -17.65 -4.02
C ALA A 121 -18.66 -16.26 -3.97
N MET A 122 -19.26 -15.32 -4.72
CA MET A 122 -18.75 -13.93 -4.81
C MET A 122 -18.75 -13.22 -3.46
N TRP A 123 -19.69 -13.47 -2.57
CA TRP A 123 -19.71 -12.87 -1.24
C TRP A 123 -18.54 -13.31 -0.36
N LEU A 124 -18.12 -14.58 -0.45
CA LEU A 124 -16.93 -15.06 0.26
C LEU A 124 -15.67 -14.41 -0.32
N PHE A 125 -15.61 -14.22 -1.64
CA PHE A 125 -14.54 -13.51 -2.29
C PHE A 125 -14.45 -12.06 -1.78
N ILE A 126 -15.58 -11.34 -1.73
CA ILE A 126 -15.66 -9.96 -1.21
C ILE A 126 -15.22 -9.89 0.25
N LEU A 127 -15.64 -10.84 1.09
CA LEU A 127 -15.21 -10.94 2.47
C LEU A 127 -13.69 -11.14 2.56
N GLY A 128 -13.12 -12.02 1.74
CA GLY A 128 -11.68 -12.22 1.62
C GLY A 128 -10.97 -10.92 1.25
N ARG A 129 -11.49 -10.16 0.28
CA ARG A 129 -10.97 -8.84 -0.11
C ARG A 129 -11.04 -7.81 1.03
N ALA A 130 -12.10 -7.82 1.81
CA ALA A 130 -12.24 -6.94 2.98
C ALA A 130 -11.22 -7.28 4.08
N VAL A 131 -11.04 -8.56 4.39
CA VAL A 131 -10.02 -9.03 5.36
C VAL A 131 -8.62 -8.71 4.88
N GLN A 132 -8.36 -8.89 3.60
CA GLN A 132 -7.10 -8.57 2.94
C GLN A 132 -6.82 -7.06 2.98
N GLY A 133 -7.80 -6.23 2.67
CA GLY A 133 -7.69 -4.77 2.74
C GLY A 133 -7.32 -4.29 4.14
N LEU A 134 -7.98 -4.79 5.17
CA LEU A 134 -7.64 -4.50 6.56
C LEU A 134 -6.16 -4.82 6.84
N GLY A 135 -5.70 -6.01 6.43
CA GLY A 135 -4.31 -6.43 6.56
C GLY A 135 -3.35 -5.52 5.81
N GLY A 136 -3.65 -5.17 4.55
CA GLY A 136 -2.85 -4.26 3.72
C GLY A 136 -2.69 -2.88 4.36
N GLY A 137 -3.79 -2.31 4.89
CA GLY A 137 -3.75 -1.04 5.61
C GLY A 137 -2.88 -1.09 6.87
N LEU A 138 -2.97 -2.17 7.64
CA LEU A 138 -2.12 -2.40 8.82
C LEU A 138 -0.64 -2.45 8.44
N VAL A 139 -0.28 -3.22 7.41
CA VAL A 139 1.10 -3.41 6.95
C VAL A 139 1.71 -2.11 6.45
N VAL A 140 1.02 -1.40 5.56
CA VAL A 140 1.56 -0.19 4.92
C VAL A 140 1.99 0.84 5.97
N VAL A 141 1.13 1.16 6.93
CA VAL A 141 1.45 2.15 7.97
C VAL A 141 2.52 1.64 8.92
N ALA A 142 2.44 0.36 9.33
CA ALA A 142 3.46 -0.23 10.20
C ALA A 142 4.86 -0.19 9.55
N LEU A 143 4.98 -0.43 8.24
CA LEU A 143 6.25 -0.33 7.52
C LEU A 143 6.81 1.10 7.52
N TYR A 144 5.98 2.13 7.34
CA TYR A 144 6.42 3.51 7.46
C TYR A 144 6.95 3.82 8.87
N VAL A 145 6.29 3.31 9.91
CA VAL A 145 6.77 3.46 11.30
C VAL A 145 8.08 2.71 11.51
N VAL A 146 8.24 1.50 10.95
CA VAL A 146 9.51 0.75 11.00
C VAL A 146 10.63 1.55 10.35
N VAL A 147 10.41 2.15 9.18
CA VAL A 147 11.41 2.98 8.51
C VAL A 147 11.81 4.18 9.36
N GLY A 148 10.82 4.87 9.95
CA GLY A 148 11.09 6.02 10.82
C GLY A 148 11.90 5.68 12.08
N ARG A 149 11.83 4.43 12.55
CA ARG A 149 12.52 3.99 13.79
C ARG A 149 13.83 3.26 13.54
N ALA A 150 13.88 2.41 12.52
CA ALA A 150 15.01 1.52 12.29
C ALA A 150 16.12 2.17 11.46
N TYR A 151 15.83 3.25 10.74
CA TYR A 151 16.79 3.93 9.87
C TYR A 151 17.14 5.32 10.39
N PRO A 152 18.44 5.69 10.38
CA PRO A 152 18.87 7.06 10.64
C PRO A 152 18.29 8.00 9.58
N GLU A 153 18.10 9.27 9.94
CA GLU A 153 17.43 10.26 9.08
C GLU A 153 18.03 10.34 7.68
N ARG A 154 19.36 10.28 7.55
CA ARG A 154 20.09 10.31 6.28
C ARG A 154 19.74 9.16 5.33
N LEU A 155 19.31 8.00 5.83
CA LEU A 155 18.96 6.83 5.02
C LEU A 155 17.46 6.72 4.70
N ARG A 156 16.60 7.45 5.41
CA ARG A 156 15.14 7.42 5.20
C ARG A 156 14.73 7.78 3.77
N PRO A 157 15.32 8.81 3.12
CA PRO A 157 14.97 9.10 1.72
C PRO A 157 15.29 7.95 0.77
N ALA A 158 16.43 7.26 0.97
CA ALA A 158 16.82 6.15 0.11
C ALA A 158 15.88 4.94 0.24
N ILE A 159 15.45 4.58 1.46
CA ILE A 159 14.49 3.48 1.64
C ILE A 159 13.09 3.87 1.17
N MET A 160 12.67 5.14 1.29
CA MET A 160 11.42 5.62 0.71
C MET A 160 11.44 5.59 -0.82
N ALA A 161 12.56 5.92 -1.44
CA ALA A 161 12.76 5.76 -2.88
C ALA A 161 12.68 4.28 -3.31
N ALA A 162 13.25 3.36 -2.51
CA ALA A 162 13.13 1.93 -2.74
C ALA A 162 11.66 1.43 -2.63
N PHE A 163 10.86 1.98 -1.72
CA PHE A 163 9.42 1.69 -1.64
C PHE A 163 8.69 2.15 -2.90
N ALA A 164 8.97 3.38 -3.37
CA ALA A 164 8.38 3.89 -4.61
C ALA A 164 8.78 3.03 -5.82
N ALA A 165 10.06 2.67 -5.94
CA ALA A 165 10.55 1.78 -6.99
C ALA A 165 9.92 0.38 -6.92
N GLY A 166 9.63 -0.10 -5.70
CA GLY A 166 8.95 -1.37 -5.46
C GLY A 166 7.54 -1.47 -6.06
N TRP A 167 6.91 -0.36 -6.42
CA TRP A 167 5.63 -0.32 -7.15
C TRP A 167 5.80 -0.37 -8.68
N VAL A 168 6.94 0.11 -9.19
CA VAL A 168 7.15 0.22 -10.65
C VAL A 168 7.31 -1.16 -11.31
N VAL A 169 8.11 -2.05 -10.75
CA VAL A 169 8.31 -3.38 -11.32
C VAL A 169 7.01 -4.19 -11.37
N PRO A 170 6.26 -4.30 -10.26
CA PRO A 170 4.98 -4.99 -10.27
C PRO A 170 3.94 -4.39 -11.22
N SER A 171 3.93 -3.09 -11.45
CA SER A 171 2.97 -2.47 -12.37
C SER A 171 3.13 -2.94 -13.83
N VAL A 172 4.34 -3.33 -14.21
CA VAL A 172 4.64 -3.87 -15.55
C VAL A 172 4.54 -5.40 -15.57
N VAL A 173 5.17 -6.07 -14.61
CA VAL A 173 5.27 -7.54 -14.59
C VAL A 173 4.00 -8.19 -14.03
N GLY A 174 3.30 -7.51 -13.10
CA GLY A 174 2.12 -8.05 -12.41
C GLY A 174 1.01 -8.52 -13.35
N PRO A 175 0.50 -7.68 -14.25
CA PRO A 175 -0.54 -8.07 -15.20
C PRO A 175 -0.13 -9.23 -16.11
N LEU A 176 1.13 -9.24 -16.60
CA LEU A 176 1.64 -10.31 -17.45
C LEU A 176 1.74 -11.65 -16.71
N ALA A 177 2.34 -11.64 -15.52
CA ALA A 177 2.49 -12.83 -14.70
C ALA A 177 1.12 -13.35 -14.22
N SER A 178 0.24 -12.44 -13.78
CA SER A 178 -1.12 -12.80 -13.36
C SER A 178 -1.96 -13.33 -14.53
N GLY A 179 -1.82 -12.76 -15.72
CA GLY A 179 -2.47 -13.26 -16.94
C GLY A 179 -2.05 -14.69 -17.24
N ALA A 180 -0.73 -14.95 -17.29
CA ALA A 180 -0.18 -16.28 -17.53
C ALA A 180 -0.63 -17.30 -16.45
N VAL A 181 -0.58 -16.92 -15.17
CA VAL A 181 -1.07 -17.78 -14.08
C VAL A 181 -2.56 -18.05 -14.23
N THR A 182 -3.36 -17.04 -14.56
CA THR A 182 -4.81 -17.18 -14.72
C THR A 182 -5.16 -18.09 -15.90
N GLU A 183 -4.44 -18.00 -17.01
CA GLU A 183 -4.68 -18.81 -18.22
C GLU A 183 -4.25 -20.28 -18.05
N HIS A 184 -3.13 -20.53 -17.36
CA HIS A 184 -2.56 -21.89 -17.28
C HIS A 184 -2.90 -22.65 -15.98
N LEU A 185 -3.05 -21.95 -14.87
CA LEU A 185 -3.28 -22.54 -13.55
C LEU A 185 -4.65 -22.18 -12.96
N GLY A 186 -5.28 -21.13 -13.50
CA GLY A 186 -6.52 -20.57 -13.00
C GLY A 186 -6.31 -19.38 -12.05
N TRP A 187 -7.33 -18.50 -11.98
CA TRP A 187 -7.28 -17.26 -11.22
C TRP A 187 -7.07 -17.44 -9.72
N ARG A 188 -7.48 -18.59 -9.16
CA ARG A 188 -7.32 -18.90 -7.74
C ARG A 188 -5.87 -18.91 -7.30
N TRP A 189 -4.94 -19.35 -8.15
CA TRP A 189 -3.52 -19.38 -7.86
C TRP A 189 -2.88 -17.99 -7.75
N VAL A 190 -3.46 -16.97 -8.38
CA VAL A 190 -3.02 -15.58 -8.21
C VAL A 190 -3.18 -15.14 -6.76
N PHE A 191 -4.23 -15.59 -6.08
CA PHE A 191 -4.49 -15.26 -4.67
C PHE A 191 -3.74 -16.18 -3.70
N VAL A 192 -3.76 -17.49 -3.91
CA VAL A 192 -3.18 -18.48 -2.97
C VAL A 192 -1.66 -18.51 -3.05
N GLY A 193 -1.06 -18.18 -4.18
CA GLY A 193 0.40 -18.20 -4.35
C GLY A 193 1.15 -17.13 -3.57
N ILE A 194 0.56 -15.93 -3.44
CA ILE A 194 1.22 -14.79 -2.79
C ILE A 194 1.53 -15.02 -1.30
N PRO A 195 0.62 -15.56 -0.46
CA PRO A 195 0.93 -15.87 0.94
C PRO A 195 2.18 -16.71 1.13
N VAL A 196 2.43 -17.67 0.23
CA VAL A 196 3.63 -18.51 0.30
C VAL A 196 4.88 -17.68 0.04
N LEU A 197 4.83 -16.75 -0.92
CA LEU A 197 5.96 -15.89 -1.27
C LEU A 197 6.29 -14.86 -0.17
N VAL A 198 5.34 -14.47 0.66
CA VAL A 198 5.55 -13.48 1.76
C VAL A 198 6.35 -14.07 2.92
N VAL A 199 6.33 -15.38 3.12
CA VAL A 199 6.97 -16.04 4.28
C VAL A 199 8.46 -15.74 4.35
N LEU A 200 9.18 -15.84 3.23
CA LEU A 200 10.63 -15.63 3.20
C LEU A 200 11.05 -14.18 3.49
N PRO A 201 10.50 -13.15 2.82
CA PRO A 201 10.79 -11.76 3.16
C PRO A 201 10.47 -11.41 4.61
N LEU A 202 9.36 -11.92 5.13
CA LEU A 202 8.98 -11.70 6.51
C LEU A 202 9.97 -12.35 7.48
N ALA A 203 10.40 -13.57 7.23
CA ALA A 203 11.40 -14.26 8.05
C ALA A 203 12.74 -13.50 8.10
N LEU A 204 13.13 -12.84 7.01
CA LEU A 204 14.32 -11.98 6.95
C LEU A 204 14.14 -10.66 7.69
N ALA A 205 12.99 -10.02 7.57
CA ALA A 205 12.73 -8.70 8.15
C ALA A 205 12.43 -8.76 9.66
N LEU A 206 11.68 -9.77 10.10
CA LEU A 206 11.10 -9.83 11.45
C LEU A 206 12.14 -9.76 12.59
N PRO A 207 13.28 -10.49 12.55
CA PRO A 207 14.31 -10.39 13.58
C PRO A 207 14.90 -8.98 13.68
N GLN A 208 15.12 -8.33 12.53
CA GLN A 208 15.67 -6.98 12.46
C GLN A 208 14.69 -5.93 12.97
N ILE A 209 13.39 -6.10 12.67
CA ILE A 209 12.34 -5.22 13.18
C ILE A 209 12.24 -5.36 14.70
N ARG A 210 12.29 -6.59 15.22
CA ARG A 210 12.29 -6.84 16.68
C ARG A 210 13.44 -6.15 17.39
N SER A 211 14.66 -6.20 16.82
CA SER A 211 15.84 -5.63 17.46
C SER A 211 15.91 -4.10 17.35
N ARG A 212 15.35 -3.48 16.28
CA ARG A 212 15.58 -2.06 15.97
C ARG A 212 14.35 -1.17 16.08
N ALA A 213 13.15 -1.73 15.97
CA ALA A 213 11.92 -0.97 15.92
C ALA A 213 10.85 -1.43 16.93
N ALA A 214 11.16 -2.39 17.81
CA ALA A 214 10.22 -2.85 18.82
C ALA A 214 10.02 -1.79 19.92
N GLY A 215 8.87 -1.84 20.57
CA GLY A 215 8.53 -0.98 21.71
C GLY A 215 7.67 0.25 21.34
N PRO A 216 7.08 0.91 22.37
CA PRO A 216 6.27 2.11 22.20
C PRO A 216 7.10 3.33 21.78
N VAL A 217 6.42 4.37 21.26
CA VAL A 217 7.03 5.67 20.97
C VAL A 217 7.20 6.42 22.28
N GLY A 218 8.40 6.91 22.58
CA GLY A 218 8.61 7.87 23.68
C GLY A 218 8.96 7.30 25.05
N GLY A 219 9.38 6.03 25.17
CA GLY A 219 9.82 5.48 26.48
C GLY A 219 8.63 5.01 27.35
N ALA A 220 8.95 4.58 28.58
CA ALA A 220 7.99 3.94 29.49
C ALA A 220 6.94 4.86 30.12
N ASP A 221 7.02 6.17 29.89
CA ASP A 221 6.12 7.15 30.49
C ASP A 221 4.85 7.33 29.67
N ALA A 222 3.80 6.65 30.08
CA ALA A 222 2.42 6.65 29.63
C ALA A 222 2.17 6.21 28.16
N PRO A 223 1.60 5.01 27.96
CA PRO A 223 1.14 4.60 26.64
C PRO A 223 0.06 5.57 26.16
N ALA A 224 0.25 6.15 24.96
CA ALA A 224 -0.74 7.00 24.33
C ALA A 224 -2.12 6.31 24.36
N SER A 225 -3.15 6.96 24.87
CA SER A 225 -4.52 6.42 24.88
C SER A 225 -5.02 6.26 23.44
N PHE A 226 -5.82 5.22 23.17
CA PHE A 226 -6.50 5.14 21.86
C PHE A 226 -7.43 6.35 21.72
N ASP A 227 -7.24 7.10 20.63
CA ASP A 227 -8.20 8.14 20.27
C ASP A 227 -9.43 7.47 19.64
N GLY A 228 -10.39 7.11 20.50
CA GLY A 228 -11.63 6.48 20.07
C GLY A 228 -12.43 7.34 19.08
N ARG A 229 -12.22 8.67 19.07
CA ARG A 229 -12.82 9.55 18.08
C ARG A 229 -12.26 9.28 16.69
N ARG A 230 -10.93 9.20 16.53
CA ARG A 230 -10.28 8.90 15.25
C ARG A 230 -10.66 7.52 14.73
N ILE A 231 -10.72 6.50 15.59
CA ILE A 231 -11.16 5.16 15.22
C ILE A 231 -12.60 5.16 14.72
N ARG A 232 -13.52 5.82 15.45
CA ARG A 232 -14.92 5.94 15.01
C ARG A 232 -15.06 6.68 13.69
N LEU A 233 -14.29 7.76 13.48
CA LEU A 233 -14.29 8.49 12.22
C LEU A 233 -13.74 7.63 11.08
N ALA A 234 -12.66 6.88 11.27
CA ALA A 234 -12.13 5.95 10.28
C ALA A 234 -13.15 4.85 9.93
N LEU A 235 -13.80 4.29 10.93
CA LEU A 235 -14.88 3.31 10.74
C LEU A 235 -16.06 3.93 9.96
N ALA A 236 -16.46 5.16 10.32
CA ALA A 236 -17.52 5.88 9.62
C ALA A 236 -17.17 6.18 8.15
N VAL A 237 -15.91 6.54 7.84
CA VAL A 237 -15.45 6.69 6.44
C VAL A 237 -15.55 5.35 5.71
N SER A 238 -15.06 4.27 6.31
CA SER A 238 -15.07 2.95 5.70
C SER A 238 -16.50 2.45 5.44
N LEU A 239 -17.37 2.51 6.45
CA LEU A 239 -18.77 2.11 6.29
C LEU A 239 -19.53 3.02 5.33
N GLY A 240 -19.31 4.33 5.41
CA GLY A 240 -19.94 5.31 4.53
C GLY A 240 -19.56 5.10 3.07
N ALA A 241 -18.28 4.87 2.78
CA ALA A 241 -17.81 4.53 1.45
C ALA A 241 -18.41 3.22 0.93
N GLY A 242 -18.45 2.17 1.78
CA GLY A 242 -19.05 0.88 1.44
C GLY A 242 -20.55 1.00 1.12
N LEU A 243 -21.29 1.75 1.92
CA LEU A 243 -22.72 2.00 1.68
C LEU A 243 -22.99 2.79 0.40
N LEU A 244 -22.17 3.81 0.11
CA LEU A 244 -22.27 4.54 -1.16
C LEU A 244 -22.01 3.65 -2.36
N GLN A 245 -21.01 2.78 -2.29
CA GLN A 245 -20.71 1.84 -3.37
C GLN A 245 -21.82 0.81 -3.54
N TYR A 246 -22.40 0.32 -2.46
CA TYR A 246 -23.56 -0.56 -2.51
C TYR A 246 -24.76 0.14 -3.16
N ALA A 247 -25.05 1.38 -2.75
CA ALA A 247 -26.14 2.17 -3.30
C ALA A 247 -25.95 2.49 -4.80
N ALA A 248 -24.70 2.63 -5.25
CA ALA A 248 -24.38 2.93 -6.65
C ALA A 248 -24.53 1.73 -7.60
N GLN A 249 -24.64 0.50 -7.09
CA GLN A 249 -24.78 -0.69 -7.93
C GLN A 249 -26.17 -0.82 -8.54
N ASP A 250 -27.20 -0.36 -7.84
CA ASP A 250 -28.58 -0.47 -8.26
C ASP A 250 -29.29 0.85 -7.97
N LEU A 251 -29.51 1.68 -8.98
CA LEU A 251 -30.16 3.00 -8.86
C LEU A 251 -31.68 2.86 -8.69
N ARG A 252 -32.09 2.13 -7.65
CA ARG A 252 -33.50 2.00 -7.26
C ARG A 252 -33.82 2.90 -6.06
N TRP A 253 -35.10 3.18 -5.88
CA TRP A 253 -35.55 3.97 -4.71
C TRP A 253 -35.07 3.41 -3.37
N VAL A 254 -34.95 2.08 -3.27
CA VAL A 254 -34.44 1.37 -2.10
C VAL A 254 -32.97 1.68 -1.82
N SER A 255 -32.19 2.00 -2.84
CA SER A 255 -30.77 2.33 -2.74
C SER A 255 -30.50 3.76 -2.24
N LEU A 256 -31.53 4.62 -2.24
CA LEU A 256 -31.42 5.99 -1.73
C LEU A 256 -31.13 6.01 -0.22
N LEU A 257 -31.72 5.10 0.55
CA LEU A 257 -31.49 5.03 1.99
C LEU A 257 -30.04 4.70 2.35
N PRO A 258 -29.45 3.58 1.86
CA PRO A 258 -28.03 3.31 2.12
C PRO A 258 -27.12 4.39 1.54
N GLY A 259 -27.47 5.01 0.41
CA GLY A 259 -26.73 6.13 -0.15
C GLY A 259 -26.73 7.36 0.77
N ALA A 260 -27.89 7.76 1.25
CA ALA A 260 -28.03 8.89 2.18
C ALA A 260 -27.28 8.64 3.51
N VAL A 261 -27.41 7.44 4.08
CA VAL A 261 -26.64 7.03 5.28
C VAL A 261 -25.15 7.04 4.99
N GLY A 262 -24.74 6.55 3.83
CA GLY A 262 -23.36 6.58 3.38
C GLY A 262 -22.76 7.98 3.34
N VAL A 263 -23.49 8.96 2.74
CA VAL A 263 -23.09 10.37 2.73
C VAL A 263 -23.03 10.95 4.13
N ALA A 264 -24.06 10.69 4.95
CA ALA A 264 -24.14 11.18 6.32
C ALA A 264 -23.01 10.69 7.23
N LEU A 265 -22.51 9.47 6.99
CA LEU A 265 -21.34 8.94 7.70
C LEU A 265 -20.03 9.48 7.11
N LEU A 266 -19.90 9.49 5.79
CA LEU A 266 -18.65 9.79 5.08
C LEU A 266 -18.26 11.26 5.25
N VAL A 267 -19.18 12.20 4.97
CA VAL A 267 -18.85 13.62 4.92
C VAL A 267 -18.32 14.15 6.27
N PRO A 268 -19.03 14.00 7.41
CA PRO A 268 -18.51 14.51 8.68
C PRO A 268 -17.26 13.76 9.13
N ALA A 269 -17.13 12.48 8.80
CA ALA A 269 -15.97 11.70 9.18
C ALA A 269 -14.70 12.11 8.42
N VAL A 270 -14.81 12.35 7.12
CA VAL A 270 -13.69 12.86 6.30
C VAL A 270 -13.29 14.26 6.74
N LEU A 271 -14.28 15.15 6.99
CA LEU A 271 -14.02 16.50 7.54
C LEU A 271 -13.33 16.46 8.90
N GLY A 272 -13.64 15.45 9.72
CA GLY A 272 -13.05 15.28 11.05
C GLY A 272 -11.67 14.63 11.06
N LEU A 273 -11.32 13.85 10.05
CA LEU A 273 -10.02 13.18 9.91
C LEU A 273 -8.96 14.03 9.22
N LEU A 274 -9.37 14.85 8.25
CA LEU A 274 -8.45 15.68 7.49
C LEU A 274 -7.99 16.90 8.29
N PRO A 275 -6.75 17.37 8.07
CA PRO A 275 -6.27 18.62 8.69
C PRO A 275 -7.17 19.80 8.34
N ARG A 276 -7.37 20.68 9.31
CA ARG A 276 -8.16 21.91 9.10
C ARG A 276 -7.58 22.74 7.94
N GLY A 277 -8.43 23.15 7.01
CA GLY A 277 -8.02 23.92 5.83
C GLY A 277 -7.63 23.09 4.61
N THR A 278 -7.71 21.75 4.63
CA THR A 278 -7.40 20.89 3.47
C THR A 278 -8.25 21.26 2.26
N TYR A 279 -9.55 21.49 2.42
CA TYR A 279 -10.45 21.86 1.31
C TYR A 279 -10.23 23.28 0.75
N ARG A 280 -9.52 24.14 1.50
CA ARG A 280 -9.15 25.49 1.09
C ARG A 280 -7.72 25.56 0.59
N ALA A 281 -7.03 24.41 0.41
CA ALA A 281 -5.63 24.32 0.04
C ALA A 281 -4.73 25.25 0.91
N ALA A 282 -5.02 25.32 2.21
CA ALA A 282 -4.26 26.16 3.12
C ALA A 282 -2.77 25.79 3.08
N ARG A 283 -1.88 26.78 3.19
CA ARG A 283 -0.43 26.58 3.08
C ARG A 283 0.09 25.53 4.08
N GLY A 284 1.03 24.69 3.67
CA GLY A 284 1.67 23.67 4.47
C GLY A 284 1.03 22.28 4.32
N LEU A 285 0.91 21.53 5.40
CA LEU A 285 0.40 20.16 5.41
C LEU A 285 -0.97 19.99 4.70
N PRO A 286 -1.95 20.89 4.88
CA PRO A 286 -3.25 20.76 4.22
C PRO A 286 -3.18 20.71 2.70
N SER A 287 -2.37 21.58 2.07
CA SER A 287 -2.20 21.61 0.61
C SER A 287 -1.50 20.37 0.09
N VAL A 288 -0.50 19.86 0.83
CA VAL A 288 0.20 18.61 0.47
C VAL A 288 -0.75 17.41 0.51
N VAL A 289 -1.59 17.32 1.54
CA VAL A 289 -2.60 16.25 1.67
C VAL A 289 -3.61 16.33 0.53
N LEU A 290 -4.12 17.51 0.22
CA LEU A 290 -5.06 17.71 -0.90
C LEU A 290 -4.43 17.33 -2.24
N LEU A 291 -3.23 17.84 -2.55
CA LEU A 291 -2.53 17.56 -3.80
C LEU A 291 -2.26 16.07 -3.96
N ARG A 292 -1.79 15.40 -2.90
CA ARG A 292 -1.56 13.96 -2.92
C ARG A 292 -2.84 13.17 -3.13
N GLY A 293 -3.95 13.59 -2.48
CA GLY A 293 -5.27 12.97 -2.66
C GLY A 293 -5.78 13.08 -4.09
N VAL A 294 -5.69 14.28 -4.70
CA VAL A 294 -6.10 14.53 -6.08
C VAL A 294 -5.24 13.71 -7.06
N ALA A 295 -3.91 13.74 -6.90
CA ALA A 295 -3.01 12.98 -7.75
C ALA A 295 -3.26 11.47 -7.67
N ALA A 296 -3.40 10.93 -6.46
CA ALA A 296 -3.70 9.50 -6.27
C ALA A 296 -5.09 9.13 -6.82
N GLY A 297 -6.11 9.96 -6.60
CA GLY A 297 -7.45 9.74 -7.14
C GLY A 297 -7.49 9.76 -8.66
N SER A 298 -6.79 10.69 -9.30
CA SER A 298 -6.68 10.77 -10.76
C SER A 298 -5.97 9.54 -11.33
N PHE A 299 -4.90 9.08 -10.67
CA PHE A 299 -4.16 7.89 -11.10
C PHE A 299 -5.04 6.64 -11.00
N VAL A 300 -5.70 6.40 -9.86
CA VAL A 300 -6.58 5.24 -9.67
C VAL A 300 -7.77 5.26 -10.64
N ALA A 301 -8.35 6.45 -10.90
CA ALA A 301 -9.41 6.59 -11.89
C ALA A 301 -8.93 6.22 -13.28
N ALA A 302 -7.78 6.73 -13.71
CA ALA A 302 -7.21 6.39 -15.02
C ALA A 302 -6.90 4.89 -15.12
N GLU A 303 -6.27 4.30 -14.12
CA GLU A 303 -5.93 2.88 -14.07
C GLU A 303 -7.17 1.97 -14.13
N SER A 304 -8.28 2.39 -13.52
CA SER A 304 -9.53 1.62 -13.51
C SER A 304 -10.33 1.75 -14.81
N PHE A 305 -10.44 2.96 -15.34
CA PHE A 305 -11.34 3.24 -16.47
C PHE A 305 -10.69 3.08 -17.86
N VAL A 306 -9.38 3.31 -17.99
CA VAL A 306 -8.70 3.17 -19.29
C VAL A 306 -8.75 1.72 -19.81
N PRO A 307 -8.42 0.68 -19.01
CA PRO A 307 -8.57 -0.70 -19.46
C PRO A 307 -10.01 -1.07 -19.81
N LEU A 308 -10.98 -0.62 -18.99
CA LEU A 308 -12.39 -0.84 -19.24
C LEU A 308 -12.81 -0.24 -20.58
N MET A 309 -12.42 0.99 -20.88
CA MET A 309 -12.70 1.67 -22.14
C MET A 309 -12.07 0.94 -23.33
N LEU A 310 -10.83 0.47 -23.19
CA LEU A 310 -10.13 -0.24 -24.26
C LEU A 310 -10.80 -1.58 -24.58
N VAL A 311 -11.23 -2.31 -23.57
CA VAL A 311 -11.94 -3.59 -23.75
C VAL A 311 -13.36 -3.38 -24.33
N THR A 312 -14.12 -2.42 -23.81
CA THR A 312 -15.52 -2.23 -24.20
C THR A 312 -15.70 -1.52 -25.54
N GLN A 313 -14.88 -0.49 -25.84
CA GLN A 313 -15.01 0.32 -27.04
C GLN A 313 -14.09 -0.11 -28.18
N ARG A 314 -12.95 -0.73 -27.88
CA ARG A 314 -11.96 -1.14 -28.88
C ARG A 314 -11.86 -2.65 -29.06
N GLY A 315 -12.59 -3.46 -28.30
CA GLY A 315 -12.61 -4.92 -28.40
C GLY A 315 -11.24 -5.58 -28.17
N LEU A 316 -10.31 -4.89 -27.47
CA LEU A 316 -8.99 -5.42 -27.19
C LEU A 316 -9.08 -6.52 -26.14
N SER A 317 -8.28 -7.58 -26.31
CA SER A 317 -8.19 -8.63 -25.29
C SER A 317 -7.57 -8.04 -24.00
N PRO A 318 -8.00 -8.49 -22.81
CA PRO A 318 -7.50 -8.00 -21.52
C PRO A 318 -5.98 -8.10 -21.35
N THR A 319 -5.34 -9.07 -22.01
CA THR A 319 -3.88 -9.26 -22.02
C THR A 319 -3.13 -8.24 -22.88
N LEU A 320 -3.80 -7.59 -23.83
CA LEU A 320 -3.19 -6.60 -24.74
C LEU A 320 -3.49 -5.15 -24.36
N ALA A 321 -4.40 -4.92 -23.44
CA ALA A 321 -4.82 -3.59 -23.00
C ALA A 321 -3.70 -2.73 -22.35
N PRO A 322 -2.74 -3.29 -21.59
CA PRO A 322 -1.64 -2.51 -21.04
C PRO A 322 -0.50 -2.20 -22.01
N GLY A 323 -0.38 -2.96 -23.15
CA GLY A 323 0.82 -2.95 -23.98
C GLY A 323 0.74 -2.20 -25.31
N ARG A 324 -0.44 -1.75 -25.76
CA ARG A 324 -0.60 -1.14 -27.09
C ARG A 324 -1.16 0.27 -27.09
N ALA A 325 -0.47 1.18 -26.42
CA ALA A 325 -0.62 2.62 -26.74
C ALA A 325 0.20 3.02 -27.99
N GLY A 326 0.81 2.09 -28.73
CA GLY A 326 1.79 2.46 -29.74
C GLY A 326 1.96 1.58 -30.98
N SER A 327 0.97 0.87 -31.49
CA SER A 327 1.14 0.31 -32.83
C SER A 327 -0.20 0.20 -33.56
N ARG A 328 -0.57 1.28 -34.26
CA ARG A 328 -1.40 1.17 -35.46
C ARG A 328 -0.52 0.72 -36.61
N THR A 329 -0.77 -0.41 -37.17
CA THR A 329 -0.68 -0.58 -38.63
C THR A 329 -1.84 -1.47 -39.06
N GLY A 330 -2.55 -0.93 -40.02
CA GLY A 330 -3.76 -1.47 -40.59
C GLY A 330 -3.55 -2.74 -41.37
N ASN A 331 -4.68 -3.39 -41.64
CA ASN A 331 -5.00 -3.84 -43.00
C ASN A 331 -6.51 -4.03 -43.07
N VAL A 332 -7.01 -3.39 -44.09
CA VAL A 332 -8.18 -3.58 -44.98
C VAL A 332 -9.20 -4.60 -44.52
#